data_cab5cab7650058b45c511afae9473397
#
_entry.id   cab5cab7650058b45c511afae9473397
#
_cell.length_a   1.000
_cell.length_b   1.000
_cell.length_c   1.000
_cell.angle_alpha   90.00
_cell.angle_beta   90.00
_cell.angle_gamma   90.00
#
_symmetry.space_group_name_H-M   'P 1'
#
loop_
_entity.id
_entity.type
_entity.pdbx_description
1 polymer ?
#
loop_
_entity_poly.entity_id
_entity_poly.type
_entity_poly.pdbx_seq_one_letter_code
_entity_poly.pdbx_strand_id
1 'polypeptide(L)'
;KEIDNKEYASVVSKLFIIDFYTLNNKTSINDIGSVQFVYSSYKSDFVDYAREGIYKQVKSNLDNDRSQDLPEVKSVTIDSIEEIVPSTELKSDDFKNVTDPEAYKVKISWDYTKSNDFQTSATMVIVKDGEKLSVAKLEDE
;
A
#
# COMPACT_ATOMS: atom_id res chain seq x y z
N LYS A 1 12.20 -2.40 26.13
CA LYS A 1 12.02 -1.25 25.25
C LYS A 1 10.73 -1.39 24.46
N GLU A 2 9.86 -0.41 24.56
CA GLU A 2 8.61 -0.42 23.81
C GLU A 2 8.81 -0.11 22.34
N ILE A 3 8.05 -0.81 21.50
CA ILE A 3 7.98 -0.51 20.08
C ILE A 3 6.88 0.53 19.89
N ASP A 4 7.22 1.64 19.23
CA ASP A 4 6.23 2.62 18.83
C ASP A 4 5.51 2.12 17.57
N ASN A 5 4.38 1.44 17.77
CA ASN A 5 3.61 0.84 16.68
C ASN A 5 3.06 1.89 15.72
N LYS A 6 2.76 3.09 16.19
CA LYS A 6 2.27 4.17 15.35
C LYS A 6 3.36 4.64 14.39
N GLU A 7 4.59 4.78 14.88
CA GLU A 7 5.73 5.12 14.05
C GLU A 7 6.04 3.98 13.07
N TYR A 8 5.97 2.73 13.52
CA TYR A 8 6.16 1.56 12.68
C TYR A 8 5.11 1.53 11.55
N ALA A 9 3.83 1.77 11.87
CA ALA A 9 2.77 1.83 10.86
C ALA A 9 3.04 2.95 9.84
N SER A 10 3.55 4.08 10.29
CA SER A 10 3.95 5.19 9.43
C SER A 10 5.03 4.77 8.44
N VAL A 11 6.07 4.09 8.92
CA VAL A 11 7.17 3.61 8.07
C VAL A 11 6.69 2.58 7.05
N VAL A 12 5.90 1.60 7.49
CA VAL A 12 5.34 0.57 6.59
C VAL A 12 4.49 1.22 5.50
N SER A 13 3.66 2.20 5.88
CA SER A 13 2.81 2.93 4.93
C SER A 13 3.63 3.65 3.87
N LYS A 14 4.69 4.33 4.28
CA LYS A 14 5.56 5.06 3.34
C LYS A 14 6.28 4.12 2.39
N LEU A 15 6.85 3.03 2.91
CA LEU A 15 7.54 2.04 2.09
C LEU A 15 6.58 1.38 1.10
N PHE A 16 5.36 1.10 1.55
CA PHE A 16 4.32 0.54 0.69
C PHE A 16 4.05 1.45 -0.51
N ILE A 17 3.79 2.72 -0.25
CA ILE A 17 3.46 3.68 -1.31
C ILE A 17 4.62 3.84 -2.28
N ILE A 18 5.84 3.98 -1.77
CA ILE A 18 7.03 4.16 -2.62
C ILE A 18 7.17 2.99 -3.61
N ASP A 19 7.07 1.76 -3.13
CA ASP A 19 7.24 0.59 -3.99
C ASP A 19 6.02 0.36 -4.89
N PHE A 20 4.81 0.52 -4.36
CA PHE A 20 3.60 0.21 -5.12
C PHE A 20 3.34 1.19 -6.26
N TYR A 21 3.53 2.48 -6.03
CA TYR A 21 3.23 3.53 -7.02
C TYR A 21 4.43 3.95 -7.87
N THR A 22 5.62 3.40 -7.62
CA THR A 22 6.77 3.58 -8.52
C THR A 22 6.68 2.49 -9.59
N LEU A 23 6.20 2.88 -10.77
CA LEU A 23 5.97 1.93 -11.86
C LEU A 23 7.12 1.84 -12.85
N ASN A 24 8.02 2.83 -12.86
CA ASN A 24 9.09 2.88 -13.84
C ASN A 24 10.13 1.76 -13.68
N ASN A 25 10.17 1.11 -12.52
CA ASN A 25 11.07 -0.02 -12.27
C ASN A 25 10.37 -1.38 -12.36
N LYS A 26 9.09 -1.41 -12.74
CA LYS A 26 8.32 -2.65 -12.86
C LYS A 26 8.46 -3.22 -14.27
N THR A 27 8.57 -4.54 -14.38
CA THR A 27 8.85 -5.21 -15.65
C THR A 27 7.61 -5.63 -16.42
N SER A 28 6.46 -5.73 -15.75
CA SER A 28 5.20 -6.13 -16.38
C SER A 28 4.02 -5.88 -15.44
N ILE A 29 2.79 -6.15 -15.92
CA ILE A 29 1.58 -6.03 -15.10
C ILE A 29 1.57 -7.00 -13.92
N ASN A 30 2.41 -8.02 -13.94
CA ASN A 30 2.51 -9.02 -12.87
C ASN A 30 3.60 -8.69 -11.84
N ASP A 31 4.41 -7.66 -12.09
CA ASP A 31 5.48 -7.25 -11.19
C ASP A 31 4.92 -6.25 -10.16
N ILE A 32 4.03 -6.74 -9.31
CA ILE A 32 3.31 -5.91 -8.34
C ILE A 32 4.19 -5.56 -7.16
N GLY A 33 4.36 -4.26 -6.89
CA GLY A 33 5.12 -3.79 -5.74
C GLY A 33 4.38 -3.98 -4.42
N SER A 34 5.12 -3.99 -3.33
CA SER A 34 4.62 -3.98 -1.95
C SER A 34 3.81 -5.20 -1.51
N VAL A 35 3.80 -6.28 -2.28
CA VAL A 35 3.10 -7.52 -1.92
C VAL A 35 3.59 -8.05 -0.56
N GLN A 36 4.87 -7.87 -0.28
CA GLN A 36 5.49 -8.32 0.98
C GLN A 36 4.93 -7.60 2.22
N PHE A 37 4.30 -6.44 2.04
CA PHE A 37 3.70 -5.68 3.14
C PHE A 37 2.22 -5.99 3.36
N VAL A 38 1.63 -6.83 2.53
CA VAL A 38 0.18 -7.06 2.51
C VAL A 38 -0.20 -8.22 3.43
N TYR A 39 -1.26 -7.99 4.22
CA TYR A 39 -1.83 -9.03 5.08
C TYR A 39 -2.31 -10.22 4.25
N SER A 40 -2.02 -11.44 4.72
CA SER A 40 -2.21 -12.67 3.93
C SER A 40 -3.62 -12.82 3.36
N SER A 41 -4.67 -12.55 4.16
CA SER A 41 -6.06 -12.69 3.73
C SER A 41 -6.48 -11.68 2.66
N TYR A 42 -5.74 -10.59 2.54
CA TYR A 42 -6.02 -9.54 1.55
C TYR A 42 -5.18 -9.69 0.27
N LYS A 43 -4.14 -10.51 0.31
CA LYS A 43 -3.12 -10.54 -0.74
C LYS A 43 -3.67 -10.84 -2.13
N SER A 44 -4.56 -11.82 -2.26
CA SER A 44 -5.16 -12.19 -3.55
C SER A 44 -5.99 -11.03 -4.13
N ASP A 45 -6.84 -10.41 -3.31
CA ASP A 45 -7.66 -9.28 -3.73
C ASP A 45 -6.80 -8.09 -4.10
N PHE A 46 -5.73 -7.85 -3.34
CA PHE A 46 -4.79 -6.77 -3.60
C PHE A 46 -4.11 -6.92 -4.97
N VAL A 47 -3.62 -8.12 -5.27
CA VAL A 47 -2.95 -8.39 -6.55
C VAL A 47 -3.93 -8.19 -7.72
N ASP A 48 -5.16 -8.67 -7.60
CA ASP A 48 -6.18 -8.48 -8.63
C ASP A 48 -6.53 -7.01 -8.81
N TYR A 49 -6.70 -6.29 -7.71
CA TYR A 49 -6.95 -4.84 -7.72
C TYR A 49 -5.82 -4.10 -8.45
N ALA A 50 -4.57 -4.43 -8.15
CA ALA A 50 -3.41 -3.79 -8.78
C ALA A 50 -3.36 -4.06 -10.27
N ARG A 51 -3.52 -5.32 -10.67
CA ARG A 51 -3.47 -5.74 -12.07
C ARG A 51 -4.58 -5.14 -12.91
N GLU A 52 -5.78 -5.04 -12.36
CA GLU A 52 -6.94 -4.49 -13.04
C GLU A 52 -6.97 -2.96 -13.00
N GLY A 53 -6.19 -2.36 -12.11
CA GLY A 53 -6.11 -0.92 -11.91
C GLY A 53 -4.83 -0.32 -12.47
N ILE A 54 -4.04 0.26 -11.58
CA ILE A 54 -2.87 1.06 -11.97
C ILE A 54 -1.80 0.25 -12.73
N TYR A 55 -1.61 -1.03 -12.40
CA TYR A 55 -0.60 -1.86 -13.06
C TYR A 55 -1.02 -2.33 -14.46
N LYS A 56 -2.31 -2.22 -14.80
CA LYS A 56 -2.80 -2.56 -16.13
C LYS A 56 -2.04 -1.82 -17.24
N GLN A 57 -1.53 -0.64 -16.93
CA GLN A 57 -0.85 0.22 -17.90
C GLN A 57 0.64 -0.12 -18.10
N VAL A 58 1.20 -0.98 -17.26
CA VAL A 58 2.63 -1.30 -17.32
C VAL A 58 2.90 -2.25 -18.49
N LYS A 59 3.65 -1.77 -19.48
CA LYS A 59 4.06 -2.59 -20.61
C LYS A 59 5.30 -3.41 -20.23
N SER A 60 5.45 -4.56 -20.86
CA SER A 60 6.60 -5.44 -20.61
C SER A 60 7.92 -4.71 -20.83
N ASN A 61 8.88 -4.93 -19.93
CA ASN A 61 10.22 -4.36 -20.01
C ASN A 61 11.29 -5.42 -19.69
N LEU A 62 11.03 -6.67 -20.10
CA LEU A 62 11.94 -7.77 -19.82
C LEU A 62 13.29 -7.60 -20.52
N ASP A 63 13.30 -6.89 -21.66
CA ASP A 63 14.51 -6.65 -22.46
C ASP A 63 15.14 -5.28 -22.20
N ASN A 64 14.62 -4.50 -21.24
CA ASN A 64 15.06 -3.15 -20.88
C ASN A 64 14.99 -2.13 -22.04
N ASP A 65 14.11 -2.36 -23.01
CA ASP A 65 13.96 -1.47 -24.17
C ASP A 65 12.64 -0.69 -24.18
N ARG A 66 11.88 -0.74 -23.06
CA ARG A 66 10.62 -0.03 -22.94
C ARG A 66 10.84 1.48 -22.96
N SER A 67 10.10 2.18 -23.82
CA SER A 67 10.13 3.65 -23.92
C SER A 67 9.01 4.32 -23.14
N GLN A 68 8.13 3.56 -22.51
CA GLN A 68 6.98 4.07 -21.75
C GLN A 68 7.45 4.89 -20.54
N ASP A 69 6.89 6.11 -20.41
CA ASP A 69 7.18 6.98 -19.27
C ASP A 69 6.21 6.66 -18.12
N LEU A 70 6.71 5.97 -17.12
CA LEU A 70 5.93 5.54 -15.95
C LEU A 70 6.36 6.32 -14.72
N PRO A 71 5.44 6.52 -13.74
CA PRO A 71 5.72 7.35 -12.58
C PRO A 71 6.74 6.74 -11.62
N GLU A 72 7.43 7.63 -10.94
CA GLU A 72 8.32 7.30 -9.83
C GLU A 72 7.97 8.21 -8.65
N VAL A 73 7.71 7.62 -7.49
CA VAL A 73 7.39 8.39 -6.28
C VAL A 73 8.62 9.13 -5.78
N LYS A 74 8.46 10.43 -5.53
CA LYS A 74 9.52 11.31 -5.05
C LYS A 74 9.51 11.44 -3.53
N SER A 75 8.34 11.68 -2.96
CA SER A 75 8.20 11.91 -1.51
C SER A 75 6.83 11.47 -1.05
N VAL A 76 6.73 11.08 0.22
CA VAL A 76 5.48 10.59 0.82
C VAL A 76 5.24 11.32 2.13
N THR A 77 3.99 11.72 2.36
CA THR A 77 3.56 12.44 3.56
C THR A 77 2.43 11.67 4.24
N ILE A 78 2.55 11.46 5.54
CA ILE A 78 1.44 10.96 6.35
C ILE A 78 0.55 12.13 6.72
N ASP A 79 -0.67 12.16 6.20
CA ASP A 79 -1.62 13.24 6.48
C ASP A 79 -2.31 13.03 7.83
N SER A 80 -2.65 11.79 8.16
CA SER A 80 -3.18 11.44 9.48
C SER A 80 -2.97 9.95 9.74
N ILE A 81 -2.91 9.61 11.02
CA ILE A 81 -2.84 8.21 11.46
C ILE A 81 -3.60 8.10 12.78
N GLU A 82 -4.54 7.17 12.85
CA GLU A 82 -5.34 6.94 14.06
C GLU A 82 -5.44 5.46 14.38
N GLU A 83 -5.47 5.15 15.68
CA GLU A 83 -5.71 3.78 16.11
C GLU A 83 -7.20 3.47 15.96
N ILE A 84 -7.50 2.29 15.44
CA ILE A 84 -8.88 1.83 15.24
C ILE A 84 -9.03 0.36 15.66
N VAL A 85 -10.26 -0.02 15.95
CA VAL A 85 -10.61 -1.44 16.09
C VAL A 85 -10.70 -2.01 14.67
N PRO A 86 -9.96 -3.10 14.36
CA PRO A 86 -9.89 -3.59 12.97
C PRO A 86 -11.25 -3.84 12.33
N SER A 87 -12.22 -4.37 13.06
CA SER A 87 -13.55 -4.71 12.53
C SER A 87 -14.36 -3.50 12.08
N THR A 88 -13.98 -2.29 12.47
CA THR A 88 -14.68 -1.07 12.01
C THR A 88 -14.40 -0.77 10.53
N GLU A 89 -13.29 -1.26 9.98
CA GLU A 89 -12.91 -1.02 8.60
C GLU A 89 -12.74 -2.30 7.78
N LEU A 90 -12.59 -3.46 8.44
CA LEU A 90 -12.29 -4.73 7.79
C LEU A 90 -13.40 -5.73 8.03
N LYS A 91 -13.83 -6.42 6.98
CA LYS A 91 -14.91 -7.40 7.03
C LYS A 91 -14.41 -8.83 7.18
N SER A 92 -13.10 -9.04 7.21
CA SER A 92 -12.50 -10.36 7.35
C SER A 92 -12.93 -11.00 8.68
N ASP A 93 -13.23 -12.28 8.66
CA ASP A 93 -13.54 -13.06 9.87
C ASP A 93 -12.39 -13.06 10.86
N ASP A 94 -11.17 -12.81 10.41
CA ASP A 94 -9.97 -12.74 11.26
C ASP A 94 -10.11 -11.68 12.36
N PHE A 95 -10.91 -10.65 12.12
CA PHE A 95 -11.00 -9.49 13.01
C PHE A 95 -12.36 -9.34 13.70
N LYS A 96 -13.34 -10.20 13.41
CA LYS A 96 -14.71 -10.03 13.92
C LYS A 96 -14.82 -10.06 15.44
N ASN A 97 -13.92 -10.76 16.10
CA ASN A 97 -13.92 -10.89 17.57
C ASN A 97 -12.85 -9.99 18.23
N VAL A 98 -12.15 -9.18 17.46
CA VAL A 98 -11.14 -8.25 18.00
C VAL A 98 -11.85 -6.98 18.43
N THR A 99 -11.74 -6.64 19.72
CA THR A 99 -12.39 -5.46 20.29
C THR A 99 -11.41 -4.35 20.67
N ASP A 100 -10.11 -4.67 20.68
CA ASP A 100 -9.06 -3.70 21.00
C ASP A 100 -8.63 -2.91 19.76
N PRO A 101 -8.13 -1.67 19.92
CA PRO A 101 -7.63 -0.90 18.79
C PRO A 101 -6.26 -1.41 18.35
N GLU A 102 -6.26 -2.50 17.60
CA GLU A 102 -5.04 -3.18 17.12
C GLU A 102 -4.73 -2.88 15.66
N ALA A 103 -5.30 -1.81 15.11
CA ALA A 103 -5.09 -1.41 13.74
C ALA A 103 -4.89 0.10 13.66
N TYR A 104 -4.41 0.55 12.50
CA TYR A 104 -4.20 1.96 12.22
C TYR A 104 -4.85 2.32 10.89
N LYS A 105 -5.61 3.41 10.88
CA LYS A 105 -6.13 4.01 9.66
C LYS A 105 -5.22 5.16 9.28
N VAL A 106 -4.60 5.05 8.11
CA VAL A 106 -3.57 5.97 7.65
C VAL A 106 -4.05 6.68 6.40
N LYS A 107 -4.09 8.02 6.46
CA LYS A 107 -4.31 8.85 5.26
C LYS A 107 -2.95 9.35 4.82
N ILE A 108 -2.64 9.15 3.54
CA ILE A 108 -1.30 9.34 3.02
C ILE A 108 -1.37 9.97 1.63
N SER A 109 -0.42 10.87 1.35
CA SER A 109 -0.30 11.52 0.06
C SER A 109 1.15 11.49 -0.40
N TRP A 110 1.37 11.70 -1.71
CA TRP A 110 2.72 11.63 -2.26
C TRP A 110 2.84 12.45 -3.53
N ASP A 111 4.10 12.73 -3.88
CA ASP A 111 4.46 13.42 -5.10
C ASP A 111 5.28 12.49 -5.99
N TYR A 112 5.25 12.75 -7.28
CA TYR A 112 6.07 12.06 -8.26
C TYR A 112 7.23 12.94 -8.71
N THR A 113 8.26 12.33 -9.28
CA THR A 113 9.42 13.05 -9.82
C THR A 113 9.05 13.90 -11.03
N LYS A 114 7.97 13.52 -11.74
CA LYS A 114 7.43 14.25 -12.89
C LYS A 114 5.93 14.38 -12.76
N SER A 115 5.37 15.45 -13.31
CA SER A 115 3.92 15.64 -13.39
C SER A 115 3.26 14.55 -14.22
N ASN A 116 2.13 14.01 -13.73
CA ASN A 116 1.36 12.98 -14.41
C ASN A 116 -0.07 12.96 -13.86
N ASP A 117 -0.91 12.07 -14.41
CA ASP A 117 -2.32 11.95 -14.03
C ASP A 117 -2.59 10.80 -13.04
N PHE A 118 -1.56 10.17 -12.51
CA PHE A 118 -1.74 9.10 -11.52
C PHE A 118 -2.17 9.68 -10.19
N GLN A 119 -2.87 8.88 -9.39
CA GLN A 119 -3.34 9.29 -8.06
C GLN A 119 -2.16 9.67 -7.15
N THR A 120 -2.44 10.55 -6.19
CA THR A 120 -1.45 11.06 -5.23
C THR A 120 -1.89 10.95 -3.79
N SER A 121 -2.99 10.25 -3.51
CA SER A 121 -3.46 10.05 -2.14
C SER A 121 -4.22 8.73 -2.02
N ALA A 122 -4.25 8.20 -0.81
CA ALA A 122 -4.96 6.97 -0.49
C ALA A 122 -5.22 6.89 1.02
N THR A 123 -6.14 5.99 1.39
CA THR A 123 -6.36 5.60 2.78
C THR A 123 -5.99 4.12 2.92
N MET A 124 -5.24 3.80 3.95
CA MET A 124 -4.78 2.43 4.21
C MET A 124 -5.19 1.98 5.61
N VAL A 125 -5.44 0.70 5.77
CA VAL A 125 -5.60 0.10 7.10
C VAL A 125 -4.45 -0.87 7.32
N ILE A 126 -3.72 -0.64 8.42
CA ILE A 126 -2.55 -1.44 8.81
C ILE A 126 -2.93 -2.23 10.07
N VAL A 127 -2.68 -3.52 10.06
CA VAL A 127 -3.04 -4.40 11.18
C VAL A 127 -1.82 -5.10 11.76
N LYS A 128 -1.93 -5.50 13.02
CA LYS A 128 -0.93 -6.36 13.64
C LYS A 128 -1.04 -7.76 13.03
N ASP A 129 0.11 -8.32 12.68
CA ASP A 129 0.24 -9.62 12.05
C ASP A 129 1.43 -10.33 12.72
N GLY A 130 1.18 -10.91 13.90
CA GLY A 130 2.24 -11.40 14.75
C GLY A 130 3.04 -10.22 15.30
N GLU A 131 4.34 -10.22 15.08
CA GLU A 131 5.23 -9.13 15.54
C GLU A 131 5.39 -8.02 14.48
N LYS A 132 4.80 -8.20 13.30
CA LYS A 132 4.89 -7.21 12.22
C LYS A 132 3.55 -6.51 12.00
N LEU A 133 3.59 -5.45 11.22
CA LEU A 133 2.41 -4.73 10.77
C LEU A 133 2.24 -4.95 9.28
N SER A 134 1.01 -5.20 8.85
CA SER A 134 0.71 -5.53 7.46
C SER A 134 -0.47 -4.70 6.95
N VAL A 135 -0.44 -4.40 5.65
CA VAL A 135 -1.52 -3.66 4.99
C VAL A 135 -2.68 -4.60 4.72
N ALA A 136 -3.84 -4.30 5.31
CA ALA A 136 -5.06 -5.11 5.17
C ALA A 136 -6.11 -4.48 4.27
N LYS A 137 -5.92 -3.22 3.86
CA LYS A 137 -6.85 -2.51 2.98
C LYS A 137 -6.16 -1.30 2.37
N LEU A 138 -6.41 -1.07 1.09
CA LEU A 138 -5.96 0.11 0.37
C LEU A 138 -7.16 0.68 -0.39
N GLU A 139 -7.47 1.94 -0.14
CA GLU A 139 -8.54 2.65 -0.85
C GLU A 139 -7.96 3.88 -1.57
N ASP A 140 -8.29 4.00 -2.84
CA ASP A 140 -7.93 5.18 -3.64
C ASP A 140 -8.81 6.37 -3.24
N GLU A 141 -8.22 7.55 -3.33
CA GLU A 141 -8.96 8.80 -3.09
C GLU A 141 -8.77 9.79 -4.22
#